data_a8e1f5bb699da68bbacdf77eae9f847d
#
_entry.id   a8e1f5bb699da68bbacdf77eae9f847d
#
_cell.length_a   1.000
_cell.length_b   1.000
_cell.length_c   1.000
_cell.angle_alpha   90.00
_cell.angle_beta   90.00
_cell.angle_gamma   90.00
#
_symmetry.space_group_name_H-M   'P 1'
#
loop_
_entity.id
_entity.type
_entity.pdbx_description
1 polymer ?
#
loop_
_entity_poly.entity_id
_entity_poly.type
_entity_poly.pdbx_seq_one_letter_code
_entity_poly.pdbx_strand_id
1 'polypeptide(L)'
;MDESEVRAPLPGAVVGVLVSEGELVSAGCTLLVLEVMKMEHPVTAEASGTVTSVLVAAGASVAAGDLLLTIAAGEVAAGEQAMDAVIDLDGAPRADLAEVFARRLFLADDSPARVERVSARHARGHRTVRENIAALFDDSSFEEWGGFAVAAQQARRDVRELIERTPADGMVAGIGRVGGRPVAVAGYDYLVLAGTQGTRNHMKKDRLFEIVERLSLPVVLFAEGGGGRPGDTDYAVIAGLDTMAFALFARLSGLVPTVGIANGYCFAGNAALLGCCDLVIATEDASIGMGGPAMIEGGGLGVFSPAEVGPISVQSPNGVVDVVAAGDVEAVEIAQRYLSYFAGPSPDWHCQDQRLLRHLVPERRTTIYDVHQVIETLLDTGSLLELRPEFGIGIVTALGRIEGRPVGLIANNPAHLGGAIDSDAADKAARHVQLCDAYDLPVVSLCDTPGFMVGPDAEASAQVRHFSRMFVTAASATVPYVTVVLRKGYGLGAQAMAGGSFHACLLTISWPTGEFGGMGLEGAVRLAWRRELEQITDEEERQALYDKLVASLYERGRALSMATHFEIDDVIDPAETRRRIVHVLAAAPPAPDRRGHKKRPFVDTW
;
A
#
# COMPACT_ATOMS: atom_id res chain seq x y z
N MET A 1 -27.76 14.23 75.16
CA MET A 1 -27.35 13.35 74.04
C MET A 1 -26.69 14.22 73.02
N ASP A 2 -25.43 13.99 72.65
CA ASP A 2 -24.77 14.76 71.59
C ASP A 2 -25.45 14.47 70.28
N GLU A 3 -26.08 15.47 69.69
CA GLU A 3 -26.64 15.38 68.34
C GLU A 3 -25.55 15.75 67.30
N SER A 4 -25.32 14.86 66.36
CA SER A 4 -24.42 15.12 65.22
C SER A 4 -25.23 15.75 64.10
N GLU A 5 -24.76 16.88 63.61
CA GLU A 5 -25.37 17.62 62.50
C GLU A 5 -24.78 17.12 61.16
N VAL A 6 -25.64 16.68 60.22
CA VAL A 6 -25.23 16.35 58.87
C VAL A 6 -25.53 17.53 57.96
N ARG A 7 -24.46 18.09 57.36
CA ARG A 7 -24.52 19.30 56.51
C ARG A 7 -24.20 18.99 55.06
N ALA A 8 -24.73 19.80 54.17
CA ALA A 8 -24.45 19.70 52.73
C ALA A 8 -22.96 19.94 52.44
N PRO A 9 -22.24 18.98 51.89
CA PRO A 9 -20.82 19.15 51.53
C PRO A 9 -20.63 20.13 50.35
N LEU A 10 -21.62 20.23 49.46
CA LEU A 10 -21.61 21.00 48.22
C LEU A 10 -23.00 21.60 47.98
N PRO A 11 -23.12 22.75 47.25
CA PRO A 11 -24.42 23.28 46.85
C PRO A 11 -25.03 22.38 45.77
N GLY A 12 -26.31 22.09 45.87
CA GLY A 12 -26.99 21.20 44.92
C GLY A 12 -28.49 21.09 45.15
N ALA A 13 -29.12 20.17 44.40
CA ALA A 13 -30.52 19.79 44.59
C ALA A 13 -30.59 18.43 45.27
N VAL A 14 -31.50 18.24 46.21
CA VAL A 14 -31.75 16.95 46.86
C VAL A 14 -32.49 16.05 45.86
N VAL A 15 -31.87 14.96 45.41
CA VAL A 15 -32.49 13.96 44.52
C VAL A 15 -33.45 13.08 45.32
N GLY A 16 -33.02 12.63 46.46
CA GLY A 16 -33.82 11.80 47.34
C GLY A 16 -33.24 11.72 48.76
N VAL A 17 -34.12 11.59 49.73
CA VAL A 17 -33.76 11.31 51.14
C VAL A 17 -34.04 9.82 51.32
N LEU A 18 -33.01 9.09 51.79
CA LEU A 18 -33.03 7.62 51.86
C LEU A 18 -33.29 7.12 53.28
N VAL A 19 -33.43 8.01 54.25
CA VAL A 19 -33.67 7.69 55.66
C VAL A 19 -34.86 8.47 56.20
N SER A 20 -35.48 7.97 57.27
CA SER A 20 -36.62 8.58 57.96
C SER A 20 -36.30 8.92 59.39
N GLU A 21 -37.06 9.87 60.00
CA GLU A 21 -36.95 10.17 61.42
C GLU A 21 -37.25 8.93 62.28
N GLY A 22 -36.41 8.66 63.26
CA GLY A 22 -36.46 7.48 64.11
C GLY A 22 -35.70 6.28 63.56
N GLU A 23 -35.14 6.36 62.34
CA GLU A 23 -34.39 5.28 61.74
C GLU A 23 -32.96 5.16 62.33
N LEU A 24 -32.52 3.93 62.53
CA LEU A 24 -31.15 3.62 62.98
C LEU A 24 -30.21 3.58 61.79
N VAL A 25 -29.14 4.37 61.81
CA VAL A 25 -28.14 4.42 60.70
C VAL A 25 -26.75 4.09 61.25
N SER A 26 -25.97 3.39 60.45
CA SER A 26 -24.54 3.13 60.76
C SER A 26 -23.65 4.16 60.10
N ALA A 27 -22.48 4.42 60.66
CA ALA A 27 -21.45 5.27 60.02
C ALA A 27 -21.14 4.72 58.62
N GLY A 28 -21.06 5.63 57.64
CA GLY A 28 -20.87 5.29 56.20
C GLY A 28 -22.17 5.00 55.43
N CYS A 29 -23.33 4.86 56.09
CA CYS A 29 -24.62 4.70 55.41
C CYS A 29 -24.98 5.97 54.62
N THR A 30 -25.48 5.81 53.39
CA THR A 30 -25.97 6.96 52.60
C THR A 30 -27.32 7.42 53.17
N LEU A 31 -27.39 8.68 53.56
CA LEU A 31 -28.54 9.33 54.14
C LEU A 31 -29.46 9.98 53.11
N LEU A 32 -28.85 10.65 52.16
CA LEU A 32 -29.52 11.32 51.03
C LEU A 32 -28.56 11.49 49.85
N VAL A 33 -29.09 11.85 48.69
CA VAL A 33 -28.31 12.06 47.48
C VAL A 33 -28.53 13.50 47.01
N LEU A 34 -27.45 14.25 46.80
CA LEU A 34 -27.44 15.58 46.21
C LEU A 34 -27.05 15.51 44.73
N GLU A 35 -27.79 16.17 43.84
CA GLU A 35 -27.35 16.44 42.48
C GLU A 35 -26.57 17.73 42.41
N VAL A 36 -25.31 17.63 42.01
CA VAL A 36 -24.40 18.77 41.81
C VAL A 36 -23.87 18.69 40.40
N MET A 37 -24.16 19.67 39.55
CA MET A 37 -23.72 19.71 38.14
C MET A 37 -24.08 18.44 37.35
N LYS A 38 -25.29 17.91 37.53
CA LYS A 38 -25.82 16.66 36.94
C LYS A 38 -25.11 15.36 37.40
N MET A 39 -24.38 15.43 38.51
CA MET A 39 -23.76 14.29 39.16
C MET A 39 -24.38 14.05 40.53
N GLU A 40 -24.70 12.82 40.83
CA GLU A 40 -25.24 12.42 42.12
C GLU A 40 -24.12 12.23 43.15
N HIS A 41 -24.22 12.95 44.27
CA HIS A 41 -23.29 12.87 45.41
C HIS A 41 -24.00 12.28 46.61
N PRO A 42 -23.63 11.09 47.08
CA PRO A 42 -24.17 10.54 48.29
C PRO A 42 -23.65 11.34 49.51
N VAL A 43 -24.55 11.69 50.40
CA VAL A 43 -24.22 12.23 51.72
C VAL A 43 -24.36 11.10 52.75
N THR A 44 -23.26 10.76 53.41
CA THR A 44 -23.18 9.61 54.29
C THR A 44 -23.14 10.04 55.78
N ALA A 45 -23.58 9.14 56.65
CA ALA A 45 -23.49 9.35 58.12
C ALA A 45 -22.02 9.30 58.57
N GLU A 46 -21.56 10.31 59.30
CA GLU A 46 -20.23 10.29 59.92
C GLU A 46 -20.13 9.43 61.17
N ALA A 47 -21.26 9.22 61.84
CA ALA A 47 -21.34 8.43 63.07
C ALA A 47 -22.64 7.55 63.06
N SER A 48 -22.59 6.45 63.76
CA SER A 48 -23.79 5.58 63.97
C SER A 48 -24.73 6.22 64.99
N GLY A 49 -26.04 6.11 64.75
CA GLY A 49 -27.04 6.67 65.66
C GLY A 49 -28.46 6.59 65.13
N THR A 50 -29.38 7.31 65.76
CA THR A 50 -30.79 7.40 65.35
C THR A 50 -31.03 8.75 64.70
N VAL A 51 -31.63 8.80 63.53
CA VAL A 51 -32.04 10.04 62.84
C VAL A 51 -33.09 10.75 63.69
N THR A 52 -32.78 11.96 64.18
CA THR A 52 -33.68 12.74 65.06
C THR A 52 -34.57 13.70 64.31
N SER A 53 -34.07 14.27 63.21
CA SER A 53 -34.87 15.10 62.30
C SER A 53 -34.33 15.08 60.88
N VAL A 54 -35.22 15.22 59.89
CA VAL A 54 -34.89 15.40 58.49
C VAL A 54 -35.45 16.74 58.04
N LEU A 55 -34.55 17.67 57.66
CA LEU A 55 -34.88 19.07 57.42
C LEU A 55 -35.02 19.41 55.94
N VAL A 56 -34.75 18.46 55.08
CA VAL A 56 -34.81 18.64 53.59
C VAL A 56 -35.70 17.56 52.96
N ALA A 57 -36.25 17.90 51.81
CA ALA A 57 -37.03 16.97 51.02
C ALA A 57 -36.49 16.87 49.59
N ALA A 58 -36.83 15.80 48.87
CA ALA A 58 -36.52 15.65 47.45
C ALA A 58 -36.99 16.86 46.64
N GLY A 59 -36.15 17.41 45.79
CA GLY A 59 -36.36 18.62 45.01
C GLY A 59 -35.94 19.92 45.71
N ALA A 60 -35.54 19.89 46.99
CA ALA A 60 -35.04 21.08 47.68
C ALA A 60 -33.65 21.48 47.18
N SER A 61 -33.39 22.79 47.03
CA SER A 61 -32.05 23.31 46.75
C SER A 61 -31.37 23.66 48.06
N VAL A 62 -30.11 23.24 48.20
CA VAL A 62 -29.27 23.48 49.37
C VAL A 62 -27.96 24.15 49.00
N ALA A 63 -27.47 25.03 49.91
CA ALA A 63 -26.12 25.59 49.81
C ALA A 63 -25.13 24.73 50.58
N ALA A 64 -23.83 24.86 50.25
CA ALA A 64 -22.79 24.21 51.03
C ALA A 64 -22.83 24.65 52.49
N GLY A 65 -22.86 23.68 53.43
CA GLY A 65 -22.96 23.93 54.85
C GLY A 65 -24.39 23.97 55.39
N ASP A 66 -25.44 23.94 54.55
CA ASP A 66 -26.84 23.85 55.05
C ASP A 66 -27.07 22.58 55.82
N LEU A 67 -27.82 22.69 56.92
CA LEU A 67 -28.19 21.55 57.78
C LEU A 67 -29.24 20.70 57.05
N LEU A 68 -28.92 19.41 56.85
CA LEU A 68 -29.77 18.46 56.13
C LEU A 68 -30.61 17.58 57.06
N LEU A 69 -29.97 17.05 58.06
CA LEU A 69 -30.61 16.22 59.09
C LEU A 69 -29.73 16.14 60.37
N THR A 70 -30.28 15.64 61.45
CA THR A 70 -29.56 15.42 62.72
C THR A 70 -29.65 13.96 63.14
N ILE A 71 -28.56 13.46 63.77
CA ILE A 71 -28.41 12.11 64.26
C ILE A 71 -28.05 12.14 65.76
N ALA A 72 -28.83 11.51 66.63
CA ALA A 72 -28.43 11.27 68.01
C ALA A 72 -27.46 10.09 68.05
N ALA A 73 -26.22 10.35 68.52
CA ALA A 73 -25.21 9.31 68.63
C ALA A 73 -25.68 8.16 69.53
N GLY A 74 -25.54 6.93 69.06
CA GLY A 74 -25.91 5.72 69.76
C GLY A 74 -25.12 4.52 69.26
N GLU A 75 -24.88 3.54 70.16
CA GLU A 75 -24.30 2.28 69.76
C GLU A 75 -25.32 1.52 68.89
N VAL A 76 -25.05 1.42 67.60
CA VAL A 76 -25.73 0.53 66.71
C VAL A 76 -24.90 -0.76 66.65
N ALA A 77 -25.47 -1.90 67.05
CA ALA A 77 -24.82 -3.18 66.82
C ALA A 77 -24.43 -3.26 65.35
N ALA A 78 -23.18 -3.59 65.07
CA ALA A 78 -22.63 -3.64 63.73
C ALA A 78 -23.54 -4.56 62.86
N GLY A 79 -24.51 -3.93 62.21
CA GLY A 79 -25.20 -4.50 61.07
C GLY A 79 -24.21 -4.57 59.95
N GLU A 80 -24.29 -5.61 59.16
CA GLU A 80 -23.43 -5.91 58.02
C GLU A 80 -22.99 -4.62 57.31
N GLN A 81 -21.69 -4.30 57.44
CA GLN A 81 -21.05 -3.30 56.61
C GLN A 81 -21.47 -3.67 55.18
N ALA A 82 -21.93 -2.70 54.41
CA ALA A 82 -22.11 -2.88 52.99
C ALA A 82 -20.80 -3.46 52.44
N MET A 83 -20.77 -4.79 52.25
CA MET A 83 -19.64 -5.44 51.59
C MET A 83 -19.47 -4.67 50.30
N ASP A 84 -18.27 -4.15 50.06
CA ASP A 84 -17.89 -3.70 48.73
C ASP A 84 -18.40 -4.74 47.73
N ALA A 85 -19.36 -4.35 46.90
CA ALA A 85 -19.99 -5.28 45.97
C ALA A 85 -18.87 -5.87 45.14
N VAL A 86 -18.60 -7.17 45.34
CA VAL A 86 -17.59 -7.87 44.53
C VAL A 86 -18.03 -7.69 43.09
N ILE A 87 -17.20 -6.93 42.32
CA ILE A 87 -17.47 -6.69 40.89
C ILE A 87 -17.40 -8.06 40.21
N ASP A 88 -18.52 -8.54 39.72
CA ASP A 88 -18.60 -9.73 38.89
C ASP A 88 -18.09 -9.38 37.47
N LEU A 89 -16.83 -9.70 37.21
CA LEU A 89 -16.18 -9.42 35.92
C LEU A 89 -16.77 -10.25 34.76
N ASP A 90 -17.39 -11.39 35.05
CA ASP A 90 -18.00 -12.30 34.10
C ASP A 90 -19.54 -12.12 34.02
N GLY A 91 -20.08 -11.17 34.75
CA GLY A 91 -21.50 -10.85 34.79
C GLY A 91 -22.02 -10.26 33.46
N ALA A 92 -23.33 -10.21 33.33
CA ALA A 92 -23.98 -9.61 32.15
C ALA A 92 -23.53 -8.17 31.94
N PRO A 93 -23.19 -7.79 30.70
CA PRO A 93 -22.76 -6.42 30.40
C PRO A 93 -23.90 -5.41 30.65
N ARG A 94 -23.55 -4.19 31.03
CA ARG A 94 -24.50 -3.07 31.13
C ARG A 94 -25.28 -2.93 29.83
N ALA A 95 -26.49 -2.41 29.87
CA ALA A 95 -27.39 -2.30 28.73
C ALA A 95 -26.78 -1.49 27.56
N ASP A 96 -26.06 -0.41 27.87
CA ASP A 96 -25.35 0.42 26.89
C ASP A 96 -24.21 -0.35 26.19
N LEU A 97 -23.45 -1.15 26.93
CA LEU A 97 -22.40 -2.02 26.37
C LEU A 97 -23.00 -3.20 25.58
N ALA A 98 -24.09 -3.77 26.05
CA ALA A 98 -24.82 -4.82 25.33
C ALA A 98 -25.32 -4.35 23.97
N GLU A 99 -25.78 -3.09 23.84
CA GLU A 99 -26.13 -2.48 22.55
C GLU A 99 -24.93 -2.39 21.61
N VAL A 100 -23.76 -1.98 22.11
CA VAL A 100 -22.51 -1.92 21.32
C VAL A 100 -22.17 -3.32 20.79
N PHE A 101 -22.23 -4.35 21.63
CA PHE A 101 -21.95 -5.73 21.20
C PHE A 101 -22.96 -6.21 20.16
N ALA A 102 -24.25 -5.97 20.37
CA ALA A 102 -25.29 -6.34 19.41
C ALA A 102 -25.08 -5.66 18.05
N ARG A 103 -24.69 -4.39 18.01
CA ARG A 103 -24.40 -3.68 16.76
C ARG A 103 -23.13 -4.19 16.07
N ARG A 104 -22.11 -4.61 16.83
CA ARG A 104 -20.90 -5.21 16.23
C ARG A 104 -21.17 -6.52 15.50
N LEU A 105 -22.17 -7.31 15.92
CA LEU A 105 -22.54 -8.54 15.23
C LEU A 105 -22.96 -8.32 13.78
N PHE A 106 -23.50 -7.16 13.43
CA PHE A 106 -23.85 -6.85 12.04
C PHE A 106 -22.64 -6.58 11.14
N LEU A 107 -21.44 -6.35 11.71
CA LEU A 107 -20.21 -6.19 10.96
C LEU A 107 -19.65 -7.54 10.49
N ALA A 108 -19.96 -8.62 11.19
CA ALA A 108 -19.43 -9.94 10.91
C ALA A 108 -20.07 -10.56 9.65
N ASP A 109 -19.29 -11.34 8.91
CA ASP A 109 -19.74 -11.99 7.67
C ASP A 109 -20.73 -13.13 7.92
N ASP A 110 -20.71 -13.75 9.11
CA ASP A 110 -21.65 -14.77 9.55
C ASP A 110 -22.95 -14.21 10.15
N SER A 111 -23.11 -12.87 10.15
CA SER A 111 -24.35 -12.26 10.61
C SER A 111 -25.55 -12.71 9.76
N PRO A 112 -26.76 -12.90 10.37
CA PRO A 112 -27.96 -13.34 9.63
C PRO A 112 -28.30 -12.44 8.42
N ALA A 113 -27.96 -11.16 8.49
CA ALA A 113 -28.20 -10.20 7.41
C ALA A 113 -27.24 -10.33 6.22
N ARG A 114 -26.09 -11.02 6.40
CA ARG A 114 -25.01 -11.10 5.40
C ARG A 114 -24.76 -12.49 4.86
N VAL A 115 -25.00 -13.54 5.64
CA VAL A 115 -24.59 -14.93 5.38
C VAL A 115 -24.96 -15.42 3.97
N GLU A 116 -26.16 -15.09 3.47
CA GLU A 116 -26.60 -15.50 2.14
C GLU A 116 -25.74 -14.84 1.03
N ARG A 117 -25.48 -13.53 1.15
CA ARG A 117 -24.65 -12.77 0.20
C ARG A 117 -23.20 -13.21 0.25
N VAL A 118 -22.68 -13.50 1.43
CA VAL A 118 -21.34 -14.06 1.62
C VAL A 118 -21.24 -15.43 0.94
N SER A 119 -22.21 -16.32 1.18
CA SER A 119 -22.25 -17.65 0.55
C SER A 119 -22.31 -17.54 -0.98
N ALA A 120 -23.09 -16.60 -1.52
CA ALA A 120 -23.15 -16.36 -2.97
C ALA A 120 -21.84 -15.82 -3.54
N ARG A 121 -21.06 -15.04 -2.76
CA ARG A 121 -19.74 -14.56 -3.14
C ARG A 121 -18.71 -15.70 -3.14
N HIS A 122 -18.70 -16.53 -2.10
CA HIS A 122 -17.85 -17.72 -2.02
C HIS A 122 -18.11 -18.71 -3.16
N ALA A 123 -19.39 -18.89 -3.54
CA ALA A 123 -19.75 -19.74 -4.69
C ALA A 123 -19.16 -19.24 -6.03
N ARG A 124 -18.72 -17.99 -6.12
CA ARG A 124 -18.01 -17.42 -7.27
C ARG A 124 -16.49 -17.48 -7.13
N GLY A 125 -15.97 -18.05 -6.06
CA GLY A 125 -14.53 -18.16 -5.79
C GLY A 125 -13.91 -16.93 -5.10
N HIS A 126 -14.70 -15.93 -4.69
CA HIS A 126 -14.19 -14.71 -4.05
C HIS A 126 -14.33 -14.72 -2.54
N ARG A 127 -13.34 -14.15 -1.87
CA ARG A 127 -13.40 -13.78 -0.45
C ARG A 127 -14.13 -12.46 -0.25
N THR A 128 -14.67 -12.25 0.95
CA THR A 128 -15.13 -10.92 1.35
C THR A 128 -13.95 -9.99 1.61
N VAL A 129 -14.19 -8.67 1.63
CA VAL A 129 -13.15 -7.71 2.00
C VAL A 129 -12.65 -7.94 3.42
N ARG A 130 -13.52 -8.40 4.34
CA ARG A 130 -13.15 -8.71 5.73
C ARG A 130 -12.23 -9.91 5.82
N GLU A 131 -12.50 -10.97 5.07
CA GLU A 131 -11.62 -12.13 4.96
C GLU A 131 -10.26 -11.77 4.36
N ASN A 132 -10.23 -10.92 3.33
CA ASN A 132 -8.99 -10.44 2.75
C ASN A 132 -8.18 -9.56 3.71
N ILE A 133 -8.85 -8.69 4.47
CA ILE A 133 -8.20 -7.88 5.52
C ILE A 133 -7.69 -8.75 6.67
N ALA A 134 -8.45 -9.76 7.09
CA ALA A 134 -8.01 -10.71 8.10
C ALA A 134 -6.77 -11.51 7.65
N ALA A 135 -6.72 -11.90 6.36
CA ALA A 135 -5.55 -12.58 5.79
C ALA A 135 -4.34 -11.65 5.57
N LEU A 136 -4.57 -10.35 5.37
CA LEU A 136 -3.50 -9.36 5.20
C LEU A 136 -2.70 -9.14 6.48
N PHE A 137 -3.38 -9.11 7.62
CA PHE A 137 -2.79 -8.71 8.89
C PHE A 137 -2.36 -9.89 9.76
N ASP A 138 -1.38 -9.65 10.61
CA ASP A 138 -1.00 -10.56 11.68
C ASP A 138 -2.19 -10.81 12.62
N ASP A 139 -2.31 -11.99 13.18
CA ASP A 139 -3.43 -12.41 14.01
C ASP A 139 -3.78 -11.39 15.09
N SER A 140 -5.06 -11.06 15.18
CA SER A 140 -5.63 -10.15 16.20
C SER A 140 -5.01 -8.74 16.23
N SER A 141 -4.30 -8.32 15.18
CA SER A 141 -3.64 -7.02 15.14
C SER A 141 -4.49 -5.90 14.54
N PHE A 142 -5.59 -6.23 13.86
CA PHE A 142 -6.42 -5.26 13.16
C PHE A 142 -7.40 -4.55 14.06
N GLU A 143 -7.38 -3.22 14.04
CA GLU A 143 -8.32 -2.34 14.72
C GLU A 143 -9.16 -1.57 13.69
N GLU A 144 -10.46 -1.92 13.58
CA GLU A 144 -11.40 -1.26 12.67
C GLU A 144 -11.91 0.06 13.24
N TRP A 145 -11.94 1.11 12.42
CA TRP A 145 -12.50 2.42 12.75
C TRP A 145 -13.78 2.70 11.97
N GLY A 146 -14.75 3.32 12.65
CA GLY A 146 -16.01 3.73 12.02
C GLY A 146 -16.90 2.56 11.61
N GLY A 147 -16.79 1.39 12.27
CA GLY A 147 -17.64 0.23 12.01
C GLY A 147 -19.14 0.52 12.20
N PHE A 148 -19.51 1.46 13.08
CA PHE A 148 -20.90 1.84 13.32
C PHE A 148 -21.49 2.83 12.34
N ALA A 149 -20.71 3.35 11.38
CA ALA A 149 -21.24 4.17 10.30
C ALA A 149 -22.20 3.36 9.43
N VAL A 150 -23.27 4.00 8.97
CA VAL A 150 -24.24 3.43 8.04
C VAL A 150 -24.42 4.40 6.86
N ALA A 151 -25.02 3.94 5.76
CA ALA A 151 -25.26 4.83 4.61
C ALA A 151 -26.09 6.06 5.00
N ALA A 152 -25.78 7.20 4.39
CA ALA A 152 -26.44 8.48 4.65
C ALA A 152 -27.84 8.54 3.97
N GLN A 153 -28.72 7.59 4.33
CA GLN A 153 -30.03 7.37 3.73
C GLN A 153 -31.18 7.37 4.74
N GLN A 154 -31.00 7.99 5.92
CA GLN A 154 -32.00 8.02 6.99
C GLN A 154 -33.26 8.79 6.57
N ALA A 155 -33.18 9.73 5.63
CA ALA A 155 -34.33 10.38 5.06
C ALA A 155 -35.28 9.44 4.25
N ARG A 156 -34.80 8.24 3.86
CA ARG A 156 -35.54 7.27 3.05
C ARG A 156 -35.75 5.92 3.74
N ARG A 157 -34.92 5.56 4.73
CA ARG A 157 -34.85 4.22 5.32
C ARG A 157 -34.80 4.30 6.83
N ASP A 158 -35.39 3.32 7.48
CA ASP A 158 -35.26 3.17 8.92
C ASP A 158 -33.79 2.90 9.32
N VAL A 159 -33.39 3.45 10.47
CA VAL A 159 -32.00 3.29 10.98
C VAL A 159 -31.66 1.81 11.23
N ARG A 160 -32.60 0.98 11.67
CA ARG A 160 -32.35 -0.46 11.89
C ARG A 160 -32.07 -1.16 10.58
N GLU A 161 -32.86 -0.85 9.52
CA GLU A 161 -32.60 -1.36 8.17
C GLU A 161 -31.18 -0.98 7.70
N LEU A 162 -30.75 0.27 7.93
CA LEU A 162 -29.43 0.74 7.55
C LEU A 162 -28.30 0.03 8.31
N ILE A 163 -28.48 -0.23 9.62
CA ILE A 163 -27.52 -0.99 10.44
C ILE A 163 -27.32 -2.40 9.86
N GLU A 164 -28.39 -3.07 9.47
CA GLU A 164 -28.36 -4.43 8.95
C GLU A 164 -27.79 -4.52 7.53
N ARG A 165 -28.15 -3.57 6.67
CA ARG A 165 -27.89 -3.63 5.22
C ARG A 165 -26.64 -2.84 4.77
N THR A 166 -26.20 -1.86 5.57
CA THR A 166 -25.10 -0.96 5.21
C THR A 166 -24.04 -0.83 6.32
N PRO A 167 -23.59 -1.97 6.91
CA PRO A 167 -22.60 -1.93 7.97
C PRO A 167 -21.33 -1.22 7.51
N ALA A 168 -20.75 -0.43 8.41
CA ALA A 168 -19.55 0.39 8.17
C ALA A 168 -19.66 1.36 6.97
N ASP A 169 -20.88 1.63 6.47
CA ASP A 169 -21.16 2.33 5.20
C ASP A 169 -20.39 1.74 4.00
N GLY A 170 -20.18 0.42 3.98
CA GLY A 170 -19.47 -0.29 2.91
C GLY A 170 -17.98 0.01 2.83
N MET A 171 -17.37 0.54 3.90
CA MET A 171 -15.94 0.80 3.97
C MET A 171 -15.36 0.21 5.25
N VAL A 172 -14.52 -0.81 5.13
CA VAL A 172 -13.72 -1.35 6.23
C VAL A 172 -12.40 -0.58 6.25
N ALA A 173 -12.12 0.14 7.32
CA ALA A 173 -10.95 1.00 7.43
C ALA A 173 -10.32 0.90 8.82
N GLY A 174 -9.00 0.91 8.89
CA GLY A 174 -8.30 0.81 10.17
C GLY A 174 -6.80 0.59 10.01
N ILE A 175 -6.18 0.17 11.09
CA ILE A 175 -4.74 -0.13 11.15
C ILE A 175 -4.55 -1.52 11.74
N GLY A 176 -3.59 -2.28 11.18
CA GLY A 176 -3.14 -3.57 11.67
C GLY A 176 -1.63 -3.70 11.53
N ARG A 177 -1.12 -4.91 11.66
CA ARG A 177 0.31 -5.22 11.46
C ARG A 177 0.48 -6.23 10.33
N VAL A 178 1.50 -6.02 9.52
CA VAL A 178 1.98 -6.96 8.51
C VAL A 178 3.44 -7.26 8.83
N GLY A 179 3.74 -8.50 9.20
CA GLY A 179 5.08 -8.87 9.66
C GLY A 179 5.57 -8.01 10.84
N GLY A 180 4.69 -7.73 11.81
CA GLY A 180 4.95 -6.93 12.99
C GLY A 180 4.95 -5.41 12.77
N ARG A 181 4.82 -4.90 11.54
CA ARG A 181 4.86 -3.46 11.22
C ARG A 181 3.47 -2.88 11.00
N PRO A 182 3.19 -1.66 11.47
CA PRO A 182 1.90 -1.03 11.29
C PRO A 182 1.64 -0.69 9.82
N VAL A 183 0.45 -1.04 9.34
CA VAL A 183 -0.04 -0.79 7.98
C VAL A 183 -1.50 -0.36 8.09
N ALA A 184 -1.91 0.63 7.32
CA ALA A 184 -3.30 1.05 7.22
C ALA A 184 -4.01 0.29 6.09
N VAL A 185 -5.32 0.09 6.25
CA VAL A 185 -6.16 -0.52 5.21
C VAL A 185 -7.42 0.31 4.99
N ALA A 186 -7.82 0.43 3.73
CA ALA A 186 -9.13 0.89 3.31
C ALA A 186 -9.70 -0.15 2.33
N GLY A 187 -10.82 -0.76 2.65
CA GLY A 187 -11.41 -1.80 1.81
C GLY A 187 -12.89 -1.55 1.54
N TYR A 188 -13.28 -1.49 0.28
CA TYR A 188 -14.68 -1.41 -0.11
C TYR A 188 -15.35 -2.77 0.04
N ASP A 189 -16.44 -2.81 0.78
CA ASP A 189 -17.29 -3.99 0.91
C ASP A 189 -18.29 -4.06 -0.25
N TYR A 190 -17.98 -4.86 -1.26
CA TYR A 190 -18.86 -5.02 -2.42
C TYR A 190 -20.25 -5.55 -2.06
N LEU A 191 -20.38 -6.28 -0.94
CA LEU A 191 -21.66 -6.75 -0.43
C LEU A 191 -22.55 -5.62 0.12
N VAL A 192 -22.00 -4.42 0.31
CA VAL A 192 -22.71 -3.22 0.73
C VAL A 192 -22.84 -2.26 -0.45
N LEU A 193 -24.03 -2.20 -1.04
CA LEU A 193 -24.33 -1.27 -2.14
C LEU A 193 -23.29 -1.32 -3.28
N ALA A 194 -22.83 -2.53 -3.64
CA ALA A 194 -21.83 -2.80 -4.68
C ALA A 194 -20.51 -2.00 -4.51
N GLY A 195 -20.04 -1.81 -3.28
CA GLY A 195 -18.79 -1.10 -2.99
C GLY A 195 -18.80 0.37 -3.42
N THR A 196 -19.99 0.98 -3.58
CA THR A 196 -20.10 2.37 -4.02
C THR A 196 -19.71 3.36 -2.91
N GLN A 197 -19.19 4.51 -3.32
CA GLN A 197 -18.68 5.56 -2.44
C GLN A 197 -19.83 6.48 -1.98
N GLY A 198 -20.19 6.38 -0.69
CA GLY A 198 -21.18 7.23 -0.05
C GLY A 198 -20.56 8.35 0.78
N THR A 199 -21.39 9.26 1.30
CA THR A 199 -20.93 10.43 2.05
C THR A 199 -20.14 10.04 3.32
N ARG A 200 -20.67 9.15 4.15
CA ARG A 200 -19.97 8.71 5.37
C ARG A 200 -18.76 7.83 5.07
N ASN A 201 -18.81 7.08 3.96
CA ASN A 201 -17.66 6.36 3.42
C ASN A 201 -16.51 7.33 3.06
N HIS A 202 -16.78 8.47 2.41
CA HIS A 202 -15.79 9.51 2.15
C HIS A 202 -15.22 10.07 3.46
N MET A 203 -16.06 10.43 4.43
CA MET A 203 -15.59 10.93 5.73
C MET A 203 -14.63 9.96 6.44
N LYS A 204 -14.89 8.65 6.37
CA LYS A 204 -13.99 7.62 6.91
C LYS A 204 -12.65 7.60 6.20
N LYS A 205 -12.65 7.63 4.86
CA LYS A 205 -11.41 7.65 4.07
C LYS A 205 -10.59 8.90 4.32
N ASP A 206 -11.24 10.06 4.31
CA ASP A 206 -10.58 11.34 4.58
C ASP A 206 -9.85 11.28 5.94
N ARG A 207 -10.57 10.81 6.98
CA ARG A 207 -9.99 10.65 8.31
C ARG A 207 -8.84 9.65 8.35
N LEU A 208 -8.97 8.51 7.66
CA LEU A 208 -7.90 7.51 7.60
C LEU A 208 -6.66 8.07 6.90
N PHE A 209 -6.82 8.70 5.73
CA PHE A 209 -5.69 9.20 4.94
C PHE A 209 -4.95 10.34 5.63
N GLU A 210 -5.64 11.22 6.36
CA GLU A 210 -5.00 12.21 7.24
C GLU A 210 -4.11 11.56 8.31
N ILE A 211 -4.59 10.49 8.93
CA ILE A 211 -3.82 9.76 9.96
C ILE A 211 -2.64 9.04 9.32
N VAL A 212 -2.84 8.40 8.17
CA VAL A 212 -1.79 7.74 7.40
C VAL A 212 -0.66 8.71 7.06
N GLU A 213 -1.00 9.91 6.55
CA GLU A 213 -0.02 10.95 6.25
C GLU A 213 0.77 11.37 7.51
N ARG A 214 0.06 11.62 8.61
CA ARG A 214 0.68 12.03 9.89
C ARG A 214 1.58 10.98 10.53
N LEU A 215 1.22 9.70 10.39
CA LEU A 215 1.95 8.57 10.96
C LEU A 215 2.94 7.94 9.98
N SER A 216 2.91 8.35 8.70
CA SER A 216 3.72 7.79 7.61
C SER A 216 3.56 6.27 7.50
N LEU A 217 2.30 5.79 7.44
CA LEU A 217 1.98 4.36 7.36
C LEU A 217 1.84 3.91 5.91
N PRO A 218 2.38 2.75 5.51
CA PRO A 218 1.98 2.10 4.27
C PRO A 218 0.47 1.85 4.22
N VAL A 219 -0.11 1.85 3.02
CA VAL A 219 -1.56 1.66 2.83
C VAL A 219 -1.85 0.54 1.86
N VAL A 220 -2.82 -0.31 2.20
CA VAL A 220 -3.45 -1.26 1.29
C VAL A 220 -4.89 -0.83 1.03
N LEU A 221 -5.24 -0.68 -0.25
CA LEU A 221 -6.58 -0.32 -0.73
C LEU A 221 -7.21 -1.51 -1.46
N PHE A 222 -8.26 -2.11 -0.91
CA PHE A 222 -9.12 -3.02 -1.66
C PHE A 222 -10.17 -2.20 -2.40
N ALA A 223 -10.04 -2.10 -3.72
CA ALA A 223 -10.70 -1.08 -4.53
C ALA A 223 -11.97 -1.56 -5.26
N GLU A 224 -12.45 -2.79 -5.00
CA GLU A 224 -13.63 -3.33 -5.67
C GLU A 224 -14.87 -2.46 -5.42
N GLY A 225 -15.45 -1.88 -6.47
CA GLY A 225 -16.66 -1.07 -6.32
C GLY A 225 -17.08 -0.27 -7.54
N GLY A 226 -18.32 0.18 -7.51
CA GLY A 226 -19.02 0.81 -8.63
C GLY A 226 -18.87 2.33 -8.77
N GLY A 227 -18.01 2.98 -8.00
CA GLY A 227 -17.85 4.43 -8.01
C GLY A 227 -18.81 5.18 -7.10
N GLY A 228 -19.19 6.41 -7.43
CA GLY A 228 -20.04 7.26 -6.61
C GLY A 228 -21.44 6.70 -6.36
N ARG A 229 -21.99 6.93 -5.16
CA ARG A 229 -23.32 6.48 -4.75
C ARG A 229 -24.34 7.61 -4.88
N PRO A 230 -25.27 7.56 -5.83
CA PRO A 230 -26.25 8.63 -6.01
C PRO A 230 -27.40 8.60 -5.00
N GLY A 231 -27.45 7.59 -4.13
CA GLY A 231 -28.58 7.32 -3.23
C GLY A 231 -28.51 7.96 -1.85
N ASP A 232 -27.42 8.60 -1.47
CA ASP A 232 -27.28 9.25 -0.18
C ASP A 232 -28.03 10.57 -0.16
N THR A 233 -28.93 10.76 0.83
CA THR A 233 -29.91 11.85 0.85
C THR A 233 -29.94 12.65 2.14
N ASP A 234 -29.16 12.25 3.16
CA ASP A 234 -29.15 12.92 4.47
C ASP A 234 -28.43 14.28 4.43
N TYR A 235 -27.66 14.55 3.38
CA TYR A 235 -26.91 15.77 3.19
C TYR A 235 -27.32 16.45 1.88
N ALA A 236 -27.47 17.75 1.91
CA ALA A 236 -27.71 18.55 0.71
C ALA A 236 -26.41 18.67 -0.09
N VAL A 237 -26.17 17.73 -0.99
CA VAL A 237 -25.01 17.73 -1.89
C VAL A 237 -25.49 18.07 -3.29
N ILE A 238 -24.89 19.07 -3.95
CA ILE A 238 -25.22 19.44 -5.34
C ILE A 238 -24.41 18.58 -6.31
N ALA A 239 -23.09 18.59 -6.22
CA ALA A 239 -22.19 17.88 -7.13
C ALA A 239 -21.22 16.92 -6.42
N GLY A 240 -20.97 17.09 -5.12
CA GLY A 240 -20.05 16.27 -4.34
C GLY A 240 -18.58 16.40 -4.76
N LEU A 241 -18.20 17.55 -5.34
CA LEU A 241 -16.83 17.79 -5.83
C LEU A 241 -15.89 18.33 -4.75
N ASP A 242 -16.37 18.51 -3.53
CA ASP A 242 -15.63 18.98 -2.35
C ASP A 242 -15.07 17.84 -1.50
N THR A 243 -15.15 16.59 -1.98
CA THR A 243 -14.58 15.43 -1.28
C THR A 243 -13.06 15.43 -1.33
N MET A 244 -12.42 15.29 -0.16
CA MET A 244 -10.97 15.38 -0.03
C MET A 244 -10.22 14.06 -0.33
N ALA A 245 -10.92 12.92 -0.35
CA ALA A 245 -10.31 11.59 -0.43
C ALA A 245 -9.27 11.44 -1.54
N PHE A 246 -9.55 11.97 -2.74
CA PHE A 246 -8.63 11.88 -3.88
C PHE A 246 -7.35 12.69 -3.66
N ALA A 247 -7.47 13.93 -3.17
CA ALA A 247 -6.34 14.78 -2.86
C ALA A 247 -5.50 14.22 -1.69
N LEU A 248 -6.17 13.75 -0.64
CA LEU A 248 -5.51 13.16 0.53
C LEU A 248 -4.76 11.87 0.16
N PHE A 249 -5.39 10.99 -0.62
CA PHE A 249 -4.75 9.74 -1.04
C PHE A 249 -3.58 10.00 -2.01
N ALA A 250 -3.77 10.84 -3.02
CA ALA A 250 -2.72 11.19 -3.97
C ALA A 250 -1.50 11.83 -3.29
N ARG A 251 -1.69 12.58 -2.20
CA ARG A 251 -0.57 13.12 -1.41
C ARG A 251 0.30 12.06 -0.75
N LEU A 252 -0.17 10.81 -0.60
CA LEU A 252 0.61 9.72 -0.03
C LEU A 252 1.69 9.21 -0.99
N SER A 253 1.52 9.40 -2.31
CA SER A 253 2.52 9.00 -3.31
C SER A 253 3.90 9.60 -3.00
N GLY A 254 4.93 8.75 -2.98
CA GLY A 254 6.30 9.12 -2.63
C GLY A 254 6.53 9.41 -1.13
N LEU A 255 5.49 9.33 -0.29
CA LEU A 255 5.61 9.45 1.17
C LEU A 255 5.66 8.07 1.82
N VAL A 256 4.73 7.20 1.45
CA VAL A 256 4.57 5.85 1.96
C VAL A 256 4.23 4.88 0.83
N PRO A 257 4.66 3.61 0.89
CA PRO A 257 4.25 2.60 -0.07
C PRO A 257 2.74 2.42 -0.07
N THR A 258 2.14 2.43 -1.27
CA THR A 258 0.70 2.27 -1.47
C THR A 258 0.43 1.07 -2.38
N VAL A 259 -0.46 0.18 -1.95
CA VAL A 259 -0.88 -1.02 -2.69
C VAL A 259 -2.36 -0.95 -2.97
N GLY A 260 -2.75 -1.09 -4.21
CA GLY A 260 -4.14 -1.21 -4.63
C GLY A 260 -4.44 -2.62 -5.11
N ILE A 261 -5.55 -3.20 -4.64
CA ILE A 261 -6.01 -4.54 -5.03
C ILE A 261 -7.40 -4.40 -5.66
N ALA A 262 -7.52 -4.84 -6.91
CA ALA A 262 -8.78 -5.01 -7.62
C ALA A 262 -9.07 -6.50 -7.76
N ASN A 263 -10.01 -7.00 -6.95
CA ASN A 263 -10.43 -8.40 -6.93
C ASN A 263 -11.87 -8.58 -7.42
N GLY A 264 -12.23 -7.84 -8.46
CA GLY A 264 -13.53 -7.79 -9.09
C GLY A 264 -13.69 -6.50 -9.88
N TYR A 265 -14.91 -5.97 -9.95
CA TYR A 265 -15.21 -4.75 -10.71
C TYR A 265 -14.75 -3.49 -9.96
N CYS A 266 -13.90 -2.70 -10.60
CA CYS A 266 -13.34 -1.47 -10.05
C CYS A 266 -13.54 -0.29 -11.02
N PHE A 267 -14.51 0.58 -10.72
CA PHE A 267 -14.90 1.65 -11.64
C PHE A 267 -14.90 3.04 -10.99
N ALA A 268 -14.78 4.06 -11.83
CA ALA A 268 -14.90 5.48 -11.50
C ALA A 268 -13.98 5.89 -10.31
N GLY A 269 -14.53 6.45 -9.23
CA GLY A 269 -13.74 6.90 -8.09
C GLY A 269 -12.93 5.82 -7.41
N ASN A 270 -13.37 4.55 -7.46
CA ASN A 270 -12.60 3.41 -6.94
C ASN A 270 -11.35 3.18 -7.81
N ALA A 271 -11.53 3.21 -9.15
CA ALA A 271 -10.41 3.08 -10.10
C ALA A 271 -9.45 4.28 -10.05
N ALA A 272 -9.96 5.49 -9.81
CA ALA A 272 -9.13 6.68 -9.65
C ALA A 272 -8.19 6.58 -8.44
N LEU A 273 -8.67 6.05 -7.31
CA LEU A 273 -7.81 5.79 -6.14
C LEU A 273 -6.83 4.64 -6.41
N LEU A 274 -7.31 3.56 -7.06
CA LEU A 274 -6.47 2.43 -7.45
C LEU A 274 -5.27 2.89 -8.31
N GLY A 275 -5.53 3.72 -9.33
CA GLY A 275 -4.50 4.26 -10.22
C GLY A 275 -3.49 5.20 -9.54
N CYS A 276 -3.77 5.69 -8.33
CA CYS A 276 -2.82 6.47 -7.53
C CYS A 276 -1.84 5.58 -6.72
N CYS A 277 -2.03 4.26 -6.70
CA CYS A 277 -1.17 3.35 -5.95
C CYS A 277 0.18 3.11 -6.63
N ASP A 278 1.20 2.85 -5.84
CA ASP A 278 2.53 2.47 -6.34
C ASP A 278 2.53 1.08 -6.98
N LEU A 279 1.74 0.18 -6.41
CA LEU A 279 1.51 -1.19 -6.91
C LEU A 279 0.02 -1.43 -7.11
N VAL A 280 -0.37 -1.84 -8.31
CA VAL A 280 -1.72 -2.29 -8.65
C VAL A 280 -1.70 -3.81 -8.87
N ILE A 281 -2.39 -4.52 -7.99
CA ILE A 281 -2.62 -5.96 -8.09
C ILE A 281 -4.05 -6.19 -8.56
N ALA A 282 -4.26 -7.05 -9.54
CA ALA A 282 -5.60 -7.41 -9.99
C ALA A 282 -5.74 -8.94 -10.09
N THR A 283 -6.92 -9.48 -9.73
CA THR A 283 -7.24 -10.87 -10.02
C THR A 283 -7.57 -11.05 -11.49
N GLU A 284 -7.36 -12.26 -12.04
CA GLU A 284 -7.55 -12.56 -13.48
C GLU A 284 -8.95 -12.18 -14.01
N ASP A 285 -9.96 -12.23 -13.16
CA ASP A 285 -11.36 -11.92 -13.48
C ASP A 285 -11.78 -10.49 -13.14
N ALA A 286 -10.85 -9.65 -12.68
CA ALA A 286 -11.12 -8.25 -12.40
C ALA A 286 -11.36 -7.44 -13.69
N SER A 287 -12.05 -6.32 -13.53
CA SER A 287 -12.24 -5.34 -14.60
C SER A 287 -12.09 -3.93 -14.04
N ILE A 288 -11.22 -3.13 -14.67
CA ILE A 288 -10.84 -1.80 -14.19
C ILE A 288 -11.17 -0.77 -15.26
N GLY A 289 -11.94 0.28 -14.90
CA GLY A 289 -12.28 1.33 -15.86
C GLY A 289 -12.71 2.64 -15.18
N MET A 290 -12.50 3.76 -15.88
CA MET A 290 -12.91 5.08 -15.39
C MET A 290 -14.41 5.27 -15.28
N GLY A 291 -15.20 4.54 -16.06
CA GLY A 291 -16.66 4.57 -15.99
C GLY A 291 -17.21 3.14 -16.04
N GLY A 292 -18.17 2.83 -15.17
CA GLY A 292 -18.90 1.58 -15.24
C GLY A 292 -19.94 1.59 -16.38
N PRO A 293 -20.57 0.42 -16.68
CA PRO A 293 -21.53 0.27 -17.78
C PRO A 293 -22.62 1.34 -17.83
N ALA A 294 -23.24 1.65 -16.69
CA ALA A 294 -24.30 2.64 -16.61
C ALA A 294 -23.85 4.07 -17.00
N MET A 295 -22.60 4.43 -16.72
CA MET A 295 -22.04 5.73 -17.12
C MET A 295 -21.77 5.76 -18.63
N ILE A 296 -21.27 4.66 -19.20
CA ILE A 296 -20.99 4.53 -20.64
C ILE A 296 -22.30 4.60 -21.43
N GLU A 297 -23.33 3.85 -21.00
CA GLU A 297 -24.66 3.86 -21.60
C GLU A 297 -25.31 5.24 -21.49
N GLY A 298 -25.28 5.86 -20.30
CA GLY A 298 -25.82 7.21 -20.07
C GLY A 298 -25.10 8.29 -20.88
N GLY A 299 -23.84 8.08 -21.25
CA GLY A 299 -23.06 8.94 -22.16
C GLY A 299 -23.30 8.66 -23.64
N GLY A 300 -24.14 7.70 -24.00
CA GLY A 300 -24.42 7.33 -25.39
C GLY A 300 -23.27 6.63 -26.11
N LEU A 301 -22.33 6.04 -25.37
CA LEU A 301 -21.12 5.41 -25.90
C LEU A 301 -21.30 3.89 -26.18
N GLY A 302 -22.51 3.36 -25.95
CA GLY A 302 -22.84 1.95 -26.17
C GLY A 302 -23.30 1.25 -24.88
N VAL A 303 -23.66 -0.02 -25.01
CA VAL A 303 -24.09 -0.89 -23.89
C VAL A 303 -23.06 -2.00 -23.75
N PHE A 304 -22.45 -2.11 -22.59
CA PHE A 304 -21.40 -3.08 -22.28
C PHE A 304 -21.71 -3.78 -20.96
N SER A 305 -21.29 -5.03 -20.84
CA SER A 305 -21.25 -5.71 -19.54
C SER A 305 -20.06 -5.21 -18.70
N PRO A 306 -20.09 -5.33 -17.37
CA PRO A 306 -18.96 -4.93 -16.53
C PRO A 306 -17.63 -5.56 -16.95
N ALA A 307 -17.64 -6.83 -17.37
CA ALA A 307 -16.45 -7.57 -17.78
C ALA A 307 -15.84 -7.07 -19.12
N GLU A 308 -16.58 -6.29 -19.91
CA GLU A 308 -16.08 -5.74 -21.18
C GLU A 308 -15.43 -4.37 -21.03
N VAL A 309 -15.58 -3.71 -19.87
CA VAL A 309 -15.16 -2.30 -19.67
C VAL A 309 -13.66 -2.16 -19.29
N GLY A 310 -12.88 -3.12 -19.41
CA GLY A 310 -11.45 -3.05 -19.07
C GLY A 310 -11.01 -4.32 -18.37
N PRO A 311 -11.16 -5.46 -19.07
CA PRO A 311 -10.71 -6.75 -18.58
C PRO A 311 -9.19 -6.77 -18.42
N ILE A 312 -8.67 -7.67 -17.60
CA ILE A 312 -7.24 -7.76 -17.30
C ILE A 312 -6.40 -8.05 -18.55
N SER A 313 -6.96 -8.78 -19.53
CA SER A 313 -6.32 -8.99 -20.84
C SER A 313 -6.03 -7.69 -21.63
N VAL A 314 -6.63 -6.56 -21.23
CA VAL A 314 -6.36 -5.23 -21.75
C VAL A 314 -5.52 -4.42 -20.75
N GLN A 315 -5.85 -4.51 -19.46
CA GLN A 315 -5.27 -3.65 -18.43
C GLN A 315 -3.87 -4.10 -17.97
N SER A 316 -3.49 -5.35 -18.20
CA SER A 316 -2.13 -5.82 -17.93
C SER A 316 -1.16 -5.42 -19.04
N PRO A 317 -1.43 -5.71 -20.33
CA PRO A 317 -0.52 -5.31 -21.41
C PRO A 317 -0.38 -3.80 -21.61
N ASN A 318 -1.36 -3.00 -21.18
CA ASN A 318 -1.28 -1.53 -21.27
C ASN A 318 -0.65 -0.86 -20.04
N GLY A 319 -0.21 -1.63 -19.03
CA GLY A 319 0.53 -1.12 -17.88
C GLY A 319 -0.31 -0.58 -16.73
N VAL A 320 -1.65 -0.68 -16.76
CA VAL A 320 -2.51 -0.29 -15.62
C VAL A 320 -2.32 -1.23 -14.43
N VAL A 321 -2.10 -2.52 -14.70
CA VAL A 321 -1.89 -3.56 -13.69
C VAL A 321 -0.40 -3.90 -13.59
N ASP A 322 0.14 -3.83 -12.39
CA ASP A 322 1.54 -4.20 -12.14
C ASP A 322 1.72 -5.71 -11.95
N VAL A 323 0.77 -6.39 -11.29
CA VAL A 323 0.82 -7.84 -11.06
C VAL A 323 -0.58 -8.44 -11.16
N VAL A 324 -0.71 -9.49 -11.95
CA VAL A 324 -1.93 -10.30 -12.04
C VAL A 324 -1.83 -11.45 -11.04
N ALA A 325 -2.86 -11.62 -10.22
CA ALA A 325 -2.99 -12.69 -9.24
C ALA A 325 -4.08 -13.68 -9.66
N ALA A 326 -3.87 -14.98 -9.47
CA ALA A 326 -4.84 -16.02 -9.77
C ALA A 326 -6.13 -15.91 -8.93
N GLY A 327 -6.09 -15.20 -7.80
CA GLY A 327 -7.26 -14.95 -6.96
C GLY A 327 -6.94 -14.15 -5.70
N ASP A 328 -7.95 -13.99 -4.83
CA ASP A 328 -7.87 -13.17 -3.63
C ASP A 328 -6.70 -13.54 -2.69
N VAL A 329 -6.41 -14.83 -2.55
CA VAL A 329 -5.34 -15.32 -1.65
C VAL A 329 -3.98 -14.81 -2.12
N GLU A 330 -3.66 -15.05 -3.37
CA GLU A 330 -2.38 -14.65 -3.97
C GLU A 330 -2.25 -13.12 -4.03
N ALA A 331 -3.35 -12.40 -4.29
CA ALA A 331 -3.34 -10.93 -4.27
C ALA A 331 -2.91 -10.38 -2.90
N VAL A 332 -3.37 -10.97 -1.81
CA VAL A 332 -2.96 -10.60 -0.45
C VAL A 332 -1.50 -10.98 -0.19
N GLU A 333 -1.06 -12.16 -0.60
CA GLU A 333 0.33 -12.61 -0.44
C GLU A 333 1.30 -11.70 -1.21
N ILE A 334 0.94 -11.27 -2.44
CA ILE A 334 1.71 -10.30 -3.22
C ILE A 334 1.80 -8.95 -2.49
N ALA A 335 0.70 -8.47 -1.92
CA ALA A 335 0.69 -7.23 -1.14
C ALA A 335 1.60 -7.31 0.09
N GLN A 336 1.54 -8.41 0.84
CA GLN A 336 2.43 -8.66 1.98
C GLN A 336 3.91 -8.72 1.55
N ARG A 337 4.20 -9.42 0.44
CA ARG A 337 5.54 -9.50 -0.14
C ARG A 337 6.06 -8.12 -0.54
N TYR A 338 5.24 -7.34 -1.26
CA TYR A 338 5.61 -5.97 -1.65
C TYR A 338 5.94 -5.10 -0.44
N LEU A 339 5.08 -5.08 0.57
CA LEU A 339 5.31 -4.31 1.80
C LEU A 339 6.58 -4.75 2.53
N SER A 340 6.96 -6.03 2.42
CA SER A 340 8.16 -6.55 3.08
C SER A 340 9.45 -5.91 2.58
N TYR A 341 9.53 -5.47 1.31
CA TYR A 341 10.75 -4.83 0.78
C TYR A 341 11.05 -3.48 1.45
N PHE A 342 10.04 -2.80 1.96
CA PHE A 342 10.18 -1.53 2.68
C PHE A 342 10.37 -1.73 4.20
N ALA A 343 10.36 -2.97 4.63
CA ALA A 343 10.56 -3.34 6.03
C ALA A 343 12.04 -3.43 6.45
N GLY A 344 12.96 -3.25 5.51
CA GLY A 344 14.40 -3.39 5.73
C GLY A 344 14.92 -4.82 5.43
N PRO A 345 16.16 -5.12 5.83
CA PRO A 345 16.78 -6.41 5.55
C PRO A 345 16.08 -7.59 6.24
N SER A 346 16.03 -8.75 5.56
CA SER A 346 15.67 -10.04 6.14
C SER A 346 16.92 -10.74 6.67
N PRO A 347 16.89 -11.31 7.87
CA PRO A 347 18.03 -12.06 8.39
C PRO A 347 18.21 -13.42 7.70
N ASP A 348 17.12 -14.01 7.22
CA ASP A 348 17.11 -15.33 6.60
C ASP A 348 17.05 -15.19 5.08
N TRP A 349 18.06 -15.72 4.41
CA TRP A 349 18.12 -15.73 2.95
C TRP A 349 18.93 -16.93 2.43
N HIS A 350 18.60 -17.34 1.21
CA HIS A 350 19.31 -18.37 0.46
C HIS A 350 19.48 -17.89 -0.98
N CYS A 351 20.48 -18.36 -1.67
CA CYS A 351 20.67 -18.09 -3.09
C CYS A 351 21.11 -19.35 -3.83
N GLN A 352 20.94 -19.35 -5.13
CA GLN A 352 21.48 -20.39 -6.00
C GLN A 352 23.01 -20.32 -6.05
N ASP A 353 23.64 -21.40 -6.55
CA ASP A 353 25.08 -21.41 -6.79
C ASP A 353 25.44 -20.36 -7.86
N GLN A 354 26.14 -19.33 -7.47
CA GLN A 354 26.48 -18.20 -8.35
C GLN A 354 27.36 -18.60 -9.56
N ARG A 355 27.99 -19.76 -9.52
CA ARG A 355 28.73 -20.29 -10.68
C ARG A 355 27.85 -20.59 -11.89
N LEU A 356 26.53 -20.75 -11.70
CA LEU A 356 25.57 -20.87 -12.77
C LEU A 356 25.61 -19.67 -13.71
N LEU A 357 25.86 -18.46 -13.20
CA LEU A 357 25.95 -17.24 -14.00
C LEU A 357 26.98 -17.31 -15.13
N ARG A 358 28.01 -18.14 -15.00
CA ARG A 358 29.03 -18.36 -16.05
C ARG A 358 28.47 -19.00 -17.30
N HIS A 359 27.28 -19.63 -17.21
CA HIS A 359 26.69 -20.46 -18.27
C HIS A 359 25.37 -19.90 -18.83
N LEU A 360 24.77 -18.90 -18.18
CA LEU A 360 23.46 -18.39 -18.55
C LEU A 360 23.46 -17.45 -19.76
N VAL A 361 24.58 -16.73 -20.00
CA VAL A 361 24.75 -15.94 -21.22
C VAL A 361 25.52 -16.77 -22.22
N PRO A 362 24.95 -17.07 -23.40
CA PRO A 362 25.58 -17.92 -24.42
C PRO A 362 26.86 -17.30 -24.98
N GLU A 363 27.88 -18.14 -25.27
CA GLU A 363 29.12 -17.73 -25.93
C GLU A 363 28.86 -17.13 -27.32
N ARG A 364 27.89 -17.73 -28.06
CA ARG A 364 27.49 -17.20 -29.35
C ARG A 364 26.64 -15.95 -29.15
N ARG A 365 27.19 -14.78 -29.43
CA ARG A 365 26.59 -13.46 -29.19
C ARG A 365 25.20 -13.21 -29.81
N THR A 366 24.84 -13.93 -30.90
CA THR A 366 23.54 -13.85 -31.57
C THR A 366 22.48 -14.77 -30.96
N THR A 367 22.84 -15.59 -30.01
CA THR A 367 21.90 -16.53 -29.37
C THR A 367 21.09 -15.77 -28.30
N ILE A 368 19.76 -15.92 -28.36
CA ILE A 368 18.83 -15.38 -27.35
C ILE A 368 18.95 -16.23 -26.08
N TYR A 369 18.81 -15.61 -24.92
CA TYR A 369 18.71 -16.28 -23.64
C TYR A 369 17.65 -15.62 -22.78
N ASP A 370 17.18 -16.34 -21.76
CA ASP A 370 16.22 -15.86 -20.79
C ASP A 370 16.92 -15.13 -19.65
N VAL A 371 16.72 -13.80 -19.57
CA VAL A 371 17.33 -12.97 -18.54
C VAL A 371 16.75 -13.24 -17.15
N HIS A 372 15.54 -13.82 -17.03
CA HIS A 372 14.95 -14.17 -15.74
C HIS A 372 15.82 -15.22 -15.02
N GLN A 373 16.43 -16.16 -15.72
CA GLN A 373 17.37 -17.10 -15.10
C GLN A 373 18.59 -16.41 -14.47
N VAL A 374 19.08 -15.33 -15.11
CA VAL A 374 20.16 -14.51 -14.54
C VAL A 374 19.68 -13.80 -13.28
N ILE A 375 18.49 -13.19 -13.34
CA ILE A 375 17.87 -12.45 -12.23
C ILE A 375 17.62 -13.39 -11.04
N GLU A 376 16.99 -14.53 -11.26
CA GLU A 376 16.69 -15.53 -10.22
C GLU A 376 17.94 -16.14 -9.57
N THR A 377 19.01 -16.31 -10.36
CA THR A 377 20.30 -16.79 -9.83
C THR A 377 20.98 -15.73 -8.98
N LEU A 378 20.88 -14.44 -9.39
CA LEU A 378 21.51 -13.32 -8.69
C LEU A 378 20.79 -12.98 -7.38
N LEU A 379 19.46 -13.05 -7.35
CA LEU A 379 18.64 -12.69 -6.18
C LEU A 379 18.58 -13.83 -5.14
N ASP A 380 18.09 -13.50 -3.97
CA ASP A 380 17.72 -14.48 -2.95
C ASP A 380 16.56 -15.32 -3.45
N THR A 381 16.63 -16.63 -3.24
CA THR A 381 15.61 -17.58 -3.70
C THR A 381 14.23 -17.20 -3.18
N GLY A 382 13.25 -17.09 -4.08
CA GLY A 382 11.86 -16.73 -3.76
C GLY A 382 11.64 -15.25 -3.45
N SER A 383 12.67 -14.40 -3.58
CA SER A 383 12.54 -12.97 -3.30
C SER A 383 12.14 -12.12 -4.52
N LEU A 384 12.09 -12.69 -5.72
CA LEU A 384 11.74 -11.94 -6.92
C LEU A 384 10.25 -11.59 -6.95
N LEU A 385 9.94 -10.30 -7.15
CA LEU A 385 8.61 -9.80 -7.51
C LEU A 385 8.75 -8.94 -8.77
N GLU A 386 8.42 -9.50 -9.91
CA GLU A 386 8.39 -8.77 -11.18
C GLU A 386 7.18 -7.85 -11.24
N LEU A 387 7.37 -6.64 -11.76
CA LEU A 387 6.33 -5.63 -11.94
C LEU A 387 6.10 -5.37 -13.42
N ARG A 388 4.84 -5.33 -13.85
CA ARG A 388 4.40 -5.08 -15.23
C ARG A 388 5.02 -6.05 -16.25
N PRO A 389 4.96 -7.38 -16.05
CA PRO A 389 5.62 -8.35 -16.95
C PRO A 389 5.10 -8.27 -18.39
N GLU A 390 3.83 -7.90 -18.60
CA GLU A 390 3.21 -7.80 -19.92
C GLU A 390 3.30 -6.41 -20.57
N PHE A 391 3.67 -5.37 -19.83
CA PHE A 391 3.88 -4.02 -20.34
C PHE A 391 5.36 -3.71 -20.48
N GLY A 392 5.77 -3.05 -21.58
CA GLY A 392 7.17 -2.67 -21.80
C GLY A 392 8.12 -3.85 -21.71
N ILE A 393 7.78 -4.97 -22.35
CA ILE A 393 8.45 -6.29 -22.21
C ILE A 393 9.93 -6.30 -22.60
N GLY A 394 10.43 -5.22 -23.24
CA GLY A 394 11.85 -5.02 -23.56
C GLY A 394 12.73 -4.81 -22.31
N ILE A 395 12.13 -4.43 -21.17
CA ILE A 395 12.79 -4.30 -19.88
C ILE A 395 12.00 -5.05 -18.80
N VAL A 396 12.69 -5.88 -18.04
CA VAL A 396 12.20 -6.47 -16.79
C VAL A 396 12.41 -5.46 -15.67
N THR A 397 11.39 -5.18 -14.88
CA THR A 397 11.47 -4.41 -13.65
C THR A 397 11.01 -5.26 -12.47
N ALA A 398 11.77 -5.30 -11.41
CA ALA A 398 11.46 -6.16 -10.28
C ALA A 398 11.94 -5.57 -8.95
N LEU A 399 11.30 -6.01 -7.88
CA LEU A 399 11.85 -5.93 -6.53
C LEU A 399 12.41 -7.31 -6.15
N GLY A 400 13.48 -7.32 -5.39
CA GLY A 400 14.10 -8.55 -4.91
C GLY A 400 14.97 -8.30 -3.70
N ARG A 401 15.72 -9.33 -3.30
CA ARG A 401 16.69 -9.22 -2.21
C ARG A 401 18.04 -9.80 -2.61
N ILE A 402 19.09 -9.20 -2.10
CA ILE A 402 20.46 -9.71 -2.18
C ILE A 402 21.03 -9.74 -0.76
N GLU A 403 21.33 -10.93 -0.25
CA GLU A 403 21.73 -11.16 1.15
C GLU A 403 20.73 -10.52 2.15
N GLY A 404 19.45 -10.75 1.90
CA GLY A 404 18.35 -10.22 2.67
C GLY A 404 18.05 -8.74 2.43
N ARG A 405 18.94 -7.96 1.83
CA ARG A 405 18.76 -6.53 1.55
C ARG A 405 17.81 -6.32 0.37
N PRO A 406 16.75 -5.54 0.51
CA PRO A 406 15.86 -5.23 -0.60
C PRO A 406 16.57 -4.35 -1.64
N VAL A 407 16.32 -4.66 -2.91
CA VAL A 407 16.85 -3.93 -4.06
C VAL A 407 15.77 -3.82 -5.14
N GLY A 408 15.78 -2.73 -5.90
CA GLY A 408 15.11 -2.65 -7.19
C GLY A 408 16.03 -3.16 -8.29
N LEU A 409 15.45 -3.82 -9.28
CA LEU A 409 16.20 -4.37 -10.41
C LEU A 409 15.55 -3.92 -11.72
N ILE A 410 16.40 -3.51 -12.68
CA ILE A 410 16.02 -3.35 -14.08
C ILE A 410 16.94 -4.21 -14.94
N ALA A 411 16.40 -4.87 -15.95
CA ALA A 411 17.20 -5.70 -16.86
C ALA A 411 16.65 -5.62 -18.29
N ASN A 412 17.51 -5.48 -19.30
CA ASN A 412 17.06 -5.64 -20.68
C ASN A 412 16.64 -7.08 -20.94
N ASN A 413 15.57 -7.27 -21.71
CA ASN A 413 15.09 -8.57 -22.13
C ASN A 413 15.55 -8.90 -23.55
N PRO A 414 16.61 -9.70 -23.75
CA PRO A 414 17.11 -10.01 -25.09
C PRO A 414 16.13 -10.79 -25.95
N ALA A 415 15.13 -11.44 -25.35
CA ALA A 415 14.10 -12.18 -26.09
C ALA A 415 13.13 -11.24 -26.82
N HIS A 416 13.02 -9.98 -26.39
CA HIS A 416 12.21 -8.95 -27.06
C HIS A 416 13.10 -7.94 -27.78
N LEU A 417 12.92 -7.77 -29.09
CA LEU A 417 13.69 -6.84 -29.95
C LEU A 417 15.22 -6.90 -29.74
N GLY A 418 15.75 -8.05 -29.34
CA GLY A 418 17.17 -8.21 -29.03
C GLY A 418 17.66 -7.39 -27.82
N GLY A 419 16.77 -6.91 -26.95
CA GLY A 419 17.06 -6.05 -25.81
C GLY A 419 17.00 -4.55 -26.14
N ALA A 420 16.52 -4.14 -27.32
CA ALA A 420 16.31 -2.75 -27.64
C ALA A 420 15.21 -2.13 -26.77
N ILE A 421 15.36 -0.86 -26.44
CA ILE A 421 14.46 -0.15 -25.54
C ILE A 421 13.47 0.68 -26.37
N ASP A 422 12.20 0.31 -26.32
CA ASP A 422 11.08 1.07 -26.90
C ASP A 422 10.48 2.06 -25.88
N SER A 423 9.43 2.76 -26.27
CA SER A 423 8.77 3.80 -25.46
C SER A 423 8.23 3.24 -24.15
N ASP A 424 7.53 2.11 -24.21
CA ASP A 424 6.90 1.49 -23.05
C ASP A 424 7.93 0.93 -22.06
N ALA A 425 8.99 0.30 -22.58
CA ALA A 425 10.11 -0.17 -21.77
C ALA A 425 10.86 0.99 -21.09
N ALA A 426 11.03 2.12 -21.78
CA ALA A 426 11.66 3.31 -21.22
C ALA A 426 10.84 3.92 -20.09
N ASP A 427 9.52 4.03 -20.26
CA ASP A 427 8.61 4.53 -19.23
C ASP A 427 8.56 3.60 -18.02
N LYS A 428 8.45 2.31 -18.24
CA LYS A 428 8.47 1.27 -17.21
C LYS A 428 9.75 1.36 -16.36
N ALA A 429 10.92 1.45 -17.00
CA ALA A 429 12.20 1.56 -16.31
C ALA A 429 12.31 2.87 -15.50
N ALA A 430 11.93 4.00 -16.10
CA ALA A 430 11.97 5.31 -15.44
C ALA A 430 11.08 5.33 -14.19
N ARG A 431 9.83 4.84 -14.29
CA ARG A 431 8.93 4.74 -13.15
C ARG A 431 9.49 3.85 -12.04
N HIS A 432 10.06 2.70 -12.40
CA HIS A 432 10.64 1.79 -11.41
C HIS A 432 11.81 2.42 -10.64
N VAL A 433 12.68 3.16 -11.33
CA VAL A 433 13.76 3.92 -10.68
C VAL A 433 13.20 5.02 -9.76
N GLN A 434 12.11 5.69 -10.15
CA GLN A 434 11.45 6.66 -9.26
C GLN A 434 10.92 6.00 -7.99
N LEU A 435 10.27 4.83 -8.12
CA LEU A 435 9.77 4.03 -7.00
C LEU A 435 10.90 3.66 -6.04
N CYS A 436 11.98 3.12 -6.59
CA CYS A 436 13.15 2.72 -5.81
C CYS A 436 13.76 3.94 -5.08
N ASP A 437 13.92 5.05 -5.77
CA ASP A 437 14.48 6.26 -5.18
C ASP A 437 13.56 6.88 -4.11
N ALA A 438 12.24 6.89 -4.32
CA ALA A 438 11.29 7.43 -3.35
C ALA A 438 11.37 6.71 -1.99
N TYR A 439 11.63 5.41 -2.01
CA TYR A 439 11.62 4.55 -0.82
C TYR A 439 13.01 3.98 -0.45
N ASP A 440 14.07 4.61 -0.93
CA ASP A 440 15.46 4.31 -0.57
C ASP A 440 15.93 2.88 -0.89
N LEU A 441 15.39 2.30 -1.97
CA LEU A 441 15.83 1.00 -2.46
C LEU A 441 17.01 1.19 -3.45
N PRO A 442 18.17 0.56 -3.23
CA PRO A 442 19.25 0.53 -4.20
C PRO A 442 18.80 -0.08 -5.53
N VAL A 443 19.34 0.41 -6.65
CA VAL A 443 19.02 -0.09 -7.99
C VAL A 443 20.16 -0.94 -8.54
N VAL A 444 19.84 -2.14 -9.02
CA VAL A 444 20.73 -3.02 -9.77
C VAL A 444 20.25 -3.06 -11.21
N SER A 445 21.10 -2.65 -12.15
CA SER A 445 20.84 -2.63 -13.59
C SER A 445 21.63 -3.72 -14.29
N LEU A 446 20.95 -4.60 -15.02
CA LEU A 446 21.54 -5.63 -15.86
C LEU A 446 21.40 -5.22 -17.31
N CYS A 447 22.51 -4.80 -17.95
CA CYS A 447 22.53 -4.24 -19.27
C CYS A 447 22.87 -5.28 -20.34
N ASP A 448 21.96 -5.49 -21.30
CA ASP A 448 22.18 -6.20 -22.57
C ASP A 448 21.32 -5.56 -23.66
N THR A 449 21.73 -4.39 -24.16
CA THR A 449 20.93 -3.63 -25.11
C THR A 449 21.73 -3.19 -26.34
N PRO A 450 21.15 -3.28 -27.56
CA PRO A 450 21.70 -2.65 -28.77
C PRO A 450 21.45 -1.14 -28.83
N GLY A 451 20.72 -0.56 -27.86
CA GLY A 451 20.32 0.85 -27.83
C GLY A 451 18.81 1.05 -27.75
N PHE A 452 18.39 2.28 -27.93
CA PHE A 452 16.97 2.62 -28.09
C PHE A 452 16.47 2.20 -29.49
N MET A 453 15.16 1.91 -29.57
CA MET A 453 14.50 1.75 -30.86
C MET A 453 14.57 3.03 -31.68
N VAL A 454 14.79 2.88 -32.96
CA VAL A 454 14.94 3.99 -33.91
C VAL A 454 14.09 3.74 -35.16
N GLY A 455 13.80 4.80 -35.89
CA GLY A 455 13.04 4.74 -37.13
C GLY A 455 11.69 5.43 -37.05
N PRO A 456 10.99 5.61 -38.20
CA PRO A 456 9.75 6.39 -38.24
C PRO A 456 8.65 5.88 -37.29
N ASP A 457 8.51 4.57 -37.16
CA ASP A 457 7.48 3.96 -36.28
C ASP A 457 7.79 4.21 -34.79
N ALA A 458 9.07 4.14 -34.39
CA ALA A 458 9.48 4.47 -33.02
C ALA A 458 9.25 5.97 -32.75
N GLU A 459 9.60 6.86 -33.71
CA GLU A 459 9.37 8.30 -33.53
C GLU A 459 7.88 8.67 -33.52
N ALA A 460 7.02 7.91 -34.19
CA ALA A 460 5.56 8.09 -34.14
C ALA A 460 4.98 7.89 -32.72
N SER A 461 5.67 7.10 -31.87
CA SER A 461 5.33 6.93 -30.44
C SER A 461 5.98 7.97 -29.52
N ALA A 462 6.57 9.05 -30.06
CA ALA A 462 7.31 10.08 -29.31
C ALA A 462 8.51 9.52 -28.53
N GLN A 463 9.22 8.54 -29.09
CA GLN A 463 10.34 7.81 -28.50
C GLN A 463 11.35 8.73 -27.78
N VAL A 464 11.70 9.88 -28.37
CA VAL A 464 12.64 10.85 -27.77
C VAL A 464 12.20 11.31 -26.38
N ARG A 465 10.91 11.53 -26.15
CA ARG A 465 10.41 11.98 -24.85
C ARG A 465 10.36 10.84 -23.84
N HIS A 466 10.00 9.65 -24.26
CA HIS A 466 9.91 8.46 -23.39
C HIS A 466 11.30 8.03 -22.89
N PHE A 467 12.28 7.85 -23.77
CA PHE A 467 13.61 7.45 -23.31
C PHE A 467 14.32 8.55 -22.50
N SER A 468 14.03 9.84 -22.76
CA SER A 468 14.60 10.95 -21.99
C SER A 468 14.18 10.90 -20.51
N ARG A 469 13.03 10.28 -20.19
CA ARG A 469 12.62 10.05 -18.79
C ARG A 469 13.62 9.19 -18.03
N MET A 470 14.22 8.17 -18.67
CA MET A 470 15.24 7.34 -18.02
C MET A 470 16.43 8.19 -17.56
N PHE A 471 16.93 9.11 -18.42
CA PHE A 471 18.05 10.01 -18.08
C PHE A 471 17.67 10.99 -16.96
N VAL A 472 16.55 11.68 -17.08
CA VAL A 472 16.12 12.68 -16.08
C VAL A 472 15.86 12.02 -14.74
N THR A 473 15.21 10.86 -14.73
CA THR A 473 14.89 10.12 -13.50
C THR A 473 16.17 9.61 -12.83
N ALA A 474 17.08 8.97 -13.59
CA ALA A 474 18.30 8.43 -13.03
C ALA A 474 19.24 9.53 -12.53
N ALA A 475 19.38 10.65 -13.28
CA ALA A 475 20.19 11.79 -12.87
C ALA A 475 19.69 12.47 -11.58
N SER A 476 18.39 12.34 -11.26
CA SER A 476 17.80 12.86 -10.04
C SER A 476 17.73 11.85 -8.90
N ALA A 477 18.02 10.56 -9.16
CA ALA A 477 18.05 9.52 -8.15
C ALA A 477 19.27 9.67 -7.25
N THR A 478 19.08 9.39 -5.95
CA THR A 478 20.13 9.49 -4.92
C THR A 478 20.40 8.15 -4.24
N VAL A 479 19.65 7.11 -4.60
CA VAL A 479 19.92 5.75 -4.12
C VAL A 479 21.17 5.18 -4.78
N PRO A 480 21.89 4.25 -4.10
CA PRO A 480 22.95 3.49 -4.72
C PRO A 480 22.50 2.84 -6.02
N TYR A 481 23.26 3.03 -7.09
CA TYR A 481 22.98 2.48 -8.41
C TYR A 481 24.21 1.69 -8.90
N VAL A 482 24.01 0.41 -9.26
CA VAL A 482 25.05 -0.49 -9.75
C VAL A 482 24.65 -1.04 -11.11
N THR A 483 25.56 -1.00 -12.09
CA THR A 483 25.33 -1.54 -13.43
C THR A 483 26.24 -2.72 -13.71
N VAL A 484 25.66 -3.80 -14.23
CA VAL A 484 26.37 -4.99 -14.70
C VAL A 484 26.07 -5.17 -16.19
N VAL A 485 27.09 -5.03 -17.04
CA VAL A 485 26.94 -5.27 -18.48
C VAL A 485 27.12 -6.77 -18.74
N LEU A 486 26.02 -7.42 -19.13
CA LEU A 486 25.99 -8.87 -19.37
C LEU A 486 26.56 -9.22 -20.75
N ARG A 487 26.18 -8.42 -21.77
CA ARG A 487 26.63 -8.63 -23.15
C ARG A 487 26.66 -7.31 -23.93
N LYS A 488 25.58 -6.89 -24.62
CA LYS A 488 25.56 -5.66 -25.43
C LYS A 488 25.45 -4.41 -24.55
N GLY A 489 26.38 -3.50 -24.68
CA GLY A 489 26.39 -2.19 -24.07
C GLY A 489 26.51 -1.10 -25.14
N TYR A 490 25.46 -0.90 -25.97
CA TYR A 490 25.56 -0.01 -27.12
C TYR A 490 24.81 1.31 -26.94
N GLY A 491 25.50 2.39 -27.27
CA GLY A 491 24.95 3.72 -27.46
C GLY A 491 24.24 4.30 -26.23
N LEU A 492 23.28 5.19 -26.50
CA LEU A 492 22.54 5.89 -25.45
C LEU A 492 21.66 4.97 -24.60
N GLY A 493 21.20 3.85 -25.16
CA GLY A 493 20.42 2.87 -24.38
C GLY A 493 21.24 2.26 -23.24
N ALA A 494 22.50 1.88 -23.49
CA ALA A 494 23.40 1.40 -22.47
C ALA A 494 23.74 2.48 -21.42
N GLN A 495 23.94 3.73 -21.85
CA GLN A 495 24.12 4.86 -20.94
C GLN A 495 22.89 5.06 -20.04
N ALA A 496 21.66 4.96 -20.59
CA ALA A 496 20.44 5.09 -19.82
C ALA A 496 20.29 3.96 -18.78
N MET A 497 20.66 2.72 -19.13
CA MET A 497 20.72 1.60 -18.19
C MET A 497 21.77 1.81 -17.08
N ALA A 498 22.79 2.63 -17.35
CA ALA A 498 23.86 2.98 -16.41
C ALA A 498 23.64 4.37 -15.75
N GLY A 499 22.40 4.80 -15.57
CA GLY A 499 22.13 6.06 -14.90
C GLY A 499 22.50 7.33 -15.67
N GLY A 500 22.80 7.23 -16.97
CA GLY A 500 23.20 8.32 -17.84
C GLY A 500 24.66 8.27 -18.32
N SER A 501 25.51 7.51 -17.63
CA SER A 501 26.91 7.27 -18.01
C SER A 501 27.44 6.05 -17.26
N PHE A 502 28.38 5.32 -17.82
CA PHE A 502 29.05 4.23 -17.11
C PHE A 502 29.82 4.70 -15.85
N HIS A 503 30.07 6.00 -15.71
CA HIS A 503 30.66 6.60 -14.50
C HIS A 503 29.65 7.37 -13.63
N ALA A 504 28.35 7.30 -13.95
CA ALA A 504 27.29 7.88 -13.11
C ALA A 504 26.87 6.93 -11.97
N CYS A 505 27.10 5.64 -12.14
CA CYS A 505 26.83 4.61 -11.14
C CYS A 505 27.91 4.59 -10.04
N LEU A 506 27.58 3.97 -8.89
CA LEU A 506 28.59 3.67 -7.86
C LEU A 506 29.58 2.59 -8.32
N LEU A 507 29.14 1.70 -9.20
CA LEU A 507 29.95 0.65 -9.77
C LEU A 507 29.38 0.26 -11.13
N THR A 508 30.19 0.24 -12.17
CA THR A 508 29.89 -0.32 -13.49
C THR A 508 30.87 -1.43 -13.81
N ILE A 509 30.39 -2.66 -13.78
CA ILE A 509 31.17 -3.86 -14.08
C ILE A 509 30.64 -4.57 -15.32
N SER A 510 31.49 -5.33 -15.97
CA SER A 510 31.09 -6.15 -17.10
C SER A 510 31.47 -7.61 -16.92
N TRP A 511 30.68 -8.49 -17.47
CA TRP A 511 31.09 -9.86 -17.70
C TRP A 511 32.06 -9.93 -18.90
N PRO A 512 32.88 -11.00 -19.05
CA PRO A 512 33.77 -11.17 -20.18
C PRO A 512 33.07 -11.18 -21.54
N THR A 513 31.77 -11.45 -21.56
CA THR A 513 30.88 -11.41 -22.72
C THR A 513 30.49 -10.00 -23.15
N GLY A 514 30.89 -8.98 -22.40
CA GLY A 514 30.55 -7.57 -22.68
C GLY A 514 31.11 -7.07 -24.01
N GLU A 515 30.22 -6.45 -24.80
CA GLU A 515 30.50 -5.83 -26.11
C GLU A 515 30.03 -4.38 -26.09
N PHE A 516 30.87 -3.46 -26.51
CA PHE A 516 30.60 -2.02 -26.38
C PHE A 516 30.81 -1.29 -27.69
N GLY A 517 30.05 -0.23 -27.89
CA GLY A 517 30.17 0.67 -29.05
C GLY A 517 29.15 1.81 -29.02
N GLY A 518 29.37 2.83 -29.80
CA GLY A 518 28.45 3.96 -29.95
C GLY A 518 27.11 3.58 -30.61
N MET A 519 27.09 2.46 -31.32
CA MET A 519 25.91 1.82 -31.95
C MET A 519 26.24 0.37 -32.28
N GLY A 520 25.32 -0.40 -32.83
CA GLY A 520 25.58 -1.74 -33.32
C GLY A 520 26.76 -1.75 -34.31
N LEU A 521 27.75 -2.64 -34.07
CA LEU A 521 29.08 -2.54 -34.70
C LEU A 521 29.04 -2.77 -36.20
N GLU A 522 28.16 -3.65 -36.70
CA GLU A 522 27.93 -3.87 -38.13
C GLU A 522 27.40 -2.59 -38.82
N GLY A 523 26.46 -1.89 -38.18
CA GLY A 523 25.95 -0.60 -38.65
C GLY A 523 27.01 0.49 -38.62
N ALA A 524 27.85 0.48 -37.58
CA ALA A 524 28.95 1.43 -37.45
C ALA A 524 29.96 1.31 -38.61
N VAL A 525 30.32 0.08 -39.00
CA VAL A 525 31.20 -0.17 -40.14
C VAL A 525 30.57 0.36 -41.45
N ARG A 526 29.31 0.04 -41.71
CA ARG A 526 28.60 0.50 -42.91
C ARG A 526 28.50 2.02 -42.97
N LEU A 527 28.39 2.69 -41.85
CA LEU A 527 28.30 4.13 -41.77
C LEU A 527 29.70 4.80 -41.94
N ALA A 528 30.69 4.36 -41.15
CA ALA A 528 31.99 5.00 -41.05
C ALA A 528 32.87 4.75 -42.29
N TRP A 529 32.78 3.55 -42.88
CA TRP A 529 33.59 3.14 -44.04
C TRP A 529 32.75 2.98 -45.32
N ARG A 530 31.61 3.66 -45.36
CA ARG A 530 30.69 3.58 -46.51
C ARG A 530 31.36 3.86 -47.83
N ARG A 531 32.17 4.93 -47.93
CA ARG A 531 32.86 5.36 -49.17
C ARG A 531 33.89 4.34 -49.59
N GLU A 532 34.69 3.81 -48.69
CA GLU A 532 35.72 2.84 -48.95
C GLU A 532 35.09 1.51 -49.42
N LEU A 533 34.02 1.07 -48.83
CA LEU A 533 33.30 -0.12 -49.25
C LEU A 533 32.62 0.04 -50.61
N GLU A 534 32.06 1.22 -50.93
CA GLU A 534 31.43 1.52 -52.22
C GLU A 534 32.45 1.63 -53.36
N GLN A 535 33.71 1.92 -53.09
CA GLN A 535 34.80 1.99 -54.11
C GLN A 535 35.27 0.62 -54.57
N ILE A 536 35.03 -0.42 -53.78
CA ILE A 536 35.40 -1.81 -54.11
C ILE A 536 34.31 -2.41 -54.98
N THR A 537 34.62 -2.67 -56.26
CA THR A 537 33.67 -3.24 -57.23
C THR A 537 33.50 -4.74 -57.10
N ASP A 538 34.55 -5.44 -56.65
CA ASP A 538 34.50 -6.88 -56.39
C ASP A 538 33.75 -7.14 -55.09
N GLU A 539 32.74 -8.02 -55.15
CA GLU A 539 31.86 -8.29 -54.01
C GLU A 539 32.54 -9.11 -52.92
N GLU A 540 33.44 -10.05 -53.29
CA GLU A 540 34.16 -10.88 -52.32
C GLU A 540 35.21 -10.01 -51.57
N GLU A 541 35.93 -9.13 -52.27
CA GLU A 541 36.90 -8.21 -51.67
C GLU A 541 36.18 -7.20 -50.74
N ARG A 542 35.04 -6.68 -51.17
CA ARG A 542 34.22 -5.77 -50.35
C ARG A 542 33.73 -6.43 -49.09
N GLN A 543 33.22 -7.68 -49.17
CA GLN A 543 32.77 -8.44 -48.03
C GLN A 543 33.93 -8.79 -47.07
N ALA A 544 35.07 -9.18 -47.62
CA ALA A 544 36.28 -9.46 -46.82
C ALA A 544 36.76 -8.25 -46.02
N LEU A 545 36.76 -7.05 -46.65
CA LEU A 545 37.08 -5.80 -45.93
C LEU A 545 36.05 -5.47 -44.88
N TYR A 546 34.75 -5.62 -45.18
CA TYR A 546 33.67 -5.40 -44.22
C TYR A 546 33.84 -6.29 -43.00
N ASP A 547 34.01 -7.60 -43.20
CA ASP A 547 34.17 -8.56 -42.11
C ASP A 547 35.41 -8.29 -41.24
N LYS A 548 36.50 -7.86 -41.88
CA LYS A 548 37.73 -7.45 -41.18
C LYS A 548 37.49 -6.21 -40.31
N LEU A 549 36.76 -5.22 -40.79
CA LEU A 549 36.43 -4.01 -40.05
C LEU A 549 35.49 -4.31 -38.89
N VAL A 550 34.48 -5.12 -39.13
CA VAL A 550 33.56 -5.60 -38.06
C VAL A 550 34.33 -6.33 -36.98
N ALA A 551 35.19 -7.29 -37.34
CA ALA A 551 36.02 -8.00 -36.38
C ALA A 551 36.94 -7.07 -35.56
N SER A 552 37.51 -6.02 -36.22
CA SER A 552 38.32 -5.04 -35.53
C SER A 552 37.52 -4.20 -34.52
N LEU A 553 36.26 -3.84 -34.85
CA LEU A 553 35.42 -3.09 -33.90
C LEU A 553 35.01 -3.99 -32.72
N TYR A 554 34.71 -5.25 -32.95
CA TYR A 554 34.43 -6.21 -31.86
C TYR A 554 35.63 -6.37 -30.94
N GLU A 555 36.85 -6.49 -31.48
CA GLU A 555 38.07 -6.57 -30.67
C GLU A 555 38.31 -5.33 -29.82
N ARG A 556 38.06 -4.13 -30.39
CA ARG A 556 38.15 -2.85 -29.65
C ARG A 556 37.08 -2.69 -28.60
N GLY A 557 35.84 -3.13 -28.90
CA GLY A 557 34.68 -3.01 -28.01
C GLY A 557 34.58 -4.12 -26.97
N ARG A 558 35.57 -4.98 -26.79
CA ARG A 558 35.54 -6.03 -25.74
C ARG A 558 35.59 -5.42 -24.35
N ALA A 559 34.95 -6.08 -23.39
CA ALA A 559 34.94 -5.68 -21.99
C ALA A 559 36.35 -5.38 -21.44
N LEU A 560 37.34 -6.25 -21.76
CA LEU A 560 38.71 -6.03 -21.33
C LEU A 560 39.34 -4.76 -21.93
N SER A 561 39.01 -4.41 -23.17
CA SER A 561 39.47 -3.16 -23.78
C SER A 561 38.86 -1.96 -23.08
N MET A 562 37.59 -1.99 -22.77
CA MET A 562 36.89 -0.95 -22.01
C MET A 562 37.52 -0.74 -20.63
N ALA A 563 37.80 -1.82 -19.89
CA ALA A 563 38.46 -1.74 -18.59
C ALA A 563 39.91 -1.24 -18.71
N THR A 564 40.64 -1.63 -19.76
CA THR A 564 41.99 -1.13 -20.03
C THR A 564 42.05 0.40 -20.20
N HIS A 565 41.01 0.99 -20.79
CA HIS A 565 40.90 2.44 -20.97
C HIS A 565 40.10 3.13 -19.85
N PHE A 566 39.70 2.36 -18.83
CA PHE A 566 38.92 2.82 -17.69
C PHE A 566 37.57 3.48 -18.08
N GLU A 567 36.91 2.94 -19.12
CA GLU A 567 35.54 3.34 -19.48
C GLU A 567 34.48 2.60 -18.66
N ILE A 568 34.89 1.51 -17.96
CA ILE A 568 34.17 0.79 -16.91
C ILE A 568 35.13 0.47 -15.76
N ASP A 569 34.59 0.19 -14.58
CA ASP A 569 35.41 -0.02 -13.38
C ASP A 569 36.16 -1.35 -13.39
N ASP A 570 35.53 -2.44 -13.87
CA ASP A 570 36.18 -3.76 -13.88
C ASP A 570 35.47 -4.77 -14.82
N VAL A 571 36.20 -5.82 -15.17
CA VAL A 571 35.68 -7.05 -15.80
C VAL A 571 35.81 -8.19 -14.80
N ILE A 572 34.69 -8.83 -14.49
CA ILE A 572 34.63 -9.81 -13.40
C ILE A 572 34.21 -11.20 -13.89
N ASP A 573 34.56 -12.24 -13.11
CA ASP A 573 33.88 -13.53 -13.21
C ASP A 573 32.39 -13.36 -12.91
N PRO A 574 31.46 -13.81 -13.78
CA PRO A 574 30.02 -13.75 -13.51
C PRO A 574 29.64 -14.27 -12.12
N ALA A 575 30.31 -15.29 -11.61
CA ALA A 575 30.07 -15.83 -10.26
C ALA A 575 30.35 -14.84 -9.11
N GLU A 576 31.11 -13.78 -9.37
CA GLU A 576 31.42 -12.76 -8.36
C GLU A 576 30.41 -11.61 -8.31
N THR A 577 29.46 -11.55 -9.26
CA THR A 577 28.53 -10.43 -9.44
C THR A 577 27.83 -10.05 -8.14
N ARG A 578 27.22 -11.04 -7.47
CA ARG A 578 26.50 -10.84 -6.20
C ARG A 578 27.42 -10.25 -5.12
N ARG A 579 28.62 -10.81 -4.95
CA ARG A 579 29.61 -10.35 -3.97
C ARG A 579 30.04 -8.91 -4.22
N ARG A 580 30.25 -8.53 -5.49
CA ARG A 580 30.65 -7.16 -5.87
C ARG A 580 29.54 -6.15 -5.59
N ILE A 581 28.31 -6.48 -5.91
CA ILE A 581 27.13 -5.64 -5.61
C ILE A 581 27.02 -5.42 -4.10
N VAL A 582 27.04 -6.50 -3.31
CA VAL A 582 26.92 -6.42 -1.85
C VAL A 582 28.02 -5.56 -1.23
N HIS A 583 29.27 -5.73 -1.72
CA HIS A 583 30.41 -4.97 -1.22
C HIS A 583 30.21 -3.45 -1.37
N VAL A 584 29.75 -3.01 -2.55
CA VAL A 584 29.51 -1.58 -2.81
C VAL A 584 28.30 -1.06 -2.05
N LEU A 585 27.20 -1.84 -2.02
CA LEU A 585 26.01 -1.45 -1.26
C LEU A 585 26.25 -1.38 0.25
N ALA A 586 27.18 -2.19 0.78
CA ALA A 586 27.57 -2.13 2.19
C ALA A 586 28.36 -0.86 2.54
N ALA A 587 29.08 -0.28 1.58
CA ALA A 587 29.83 0.95 1.74
C ALA A 587 28.96 2.21 1.59
N ALA A 588 27.76 2.08 0.99
CA ALA A 588 26.85 3.20 0.86
C ALA A 588 26.30 3.66 2.23
N PRO A 589 26.14 4.97 2.45
CA PRO A 589 25.56 5.46 3.68
C PRO A 589 24.12 4.93 3.85
N PRO A 590 23.66 4.68 5.09
CA PRO A 590 22.29 4.30 5.33
C PRO A 590 21.34 5.42 4.91
N ALA A 591 20.14 5.04 4.47
CA ALA A 591 19.09 6.00 4.17
C ALA A 591 18.76 6.86 5.41
N PRO A 592 18.60 8.19 5.26
CA PRO A 592 18.23 9.05 6.36
C PRO A 592 16.79 8.74 6.84
N ASP A 593 16.53 8.91 8.14
CA ASP A 593 15.15 8.87 8.65
C ASP A 593 14.38 10.10 8.12
N ARG A 594 13.33 9.85 7.35
CA ARG A 594 12.53 10.89 6.68
C ARG A 594 11.07 10.88 7.11
N ARG A 595 10.75 10.43 8.32
CA ARG A 595 9.36 10.37 8.78
C ARG A 595 8.61 11.67 8.50
N GLY A 596 7.52 11.57 7.76
CA GLY A 596 6.70 12.71 7.35
C GLY A 596 7.26 13.57 6.21
N HIS A 597 8.41 13.22 5.62
CA HIS A 597 9.04 13.96 4.55
C HIS A 597 9.28 13.12 3.30
N LYS A 598 8.80 13.61 2.17
CA LYS A 598 9.04 12.98 0.86
C LYS A 598 10.47 13.23 0.39
N LYS A 599 11.08 12.22 -0.20
CA LYS A 599 12.31 12.37 -0.98
C LYS A 599 12.02 12.88 -2.38
N ARG A 600 10.97 12.31 -3.00
CA ARG A 600 10.40 12.75 -4.27
C ARG A 600 9.02 13.34 -4.06
N PRO A 601 8.58 14.33 -4.83
CA PRO A 601 7.25 14.91 -4.69
C PRO A 601 6.15 13.86 -4.89
N PHE A 602 6.36 12.87 -5.75
CA PHE A 602 5.50 11.73 -6.01
C PHE A 602 6.27 10.63 -6.76
N VAL A 603 5.71 9.43 -6.83
CA VAL A 603 6.04 8.39 -7.80
C VAL A 603 5.06 8.53 -8.97
N ASP A 604 5.57 8.57 -10.19
CA ASP A 604 4.74 8.66 -11.39
C ASP A 604 3.80 7.46 -11.50
N THR A 605 2.57 7.69 -11.93
CA THR A 605 1.60 6.60 -12.12
C THR A 605 1.87 5.79 -13.39
N TRP A 606 2.62 6.39 -14.34
CA TRP A 606 2.90 5.81 -15.66
C TRP A 606 4.38 5.49 -15.87
#